data_d1fb8d1a7379548cff448d9e34206453
#
_entry.id   d1fb8d1a7379548cff448d9e34206453
#
_cell.length_a   1.000
_cell.length_b   1.000
_cell.length_c   1.000
_cell.angle_alpha   90.00
_cell.angle_beta   90.00
_cell.angle_gamma   90.00
#
_symmetry.space_group_name_H-M   'P 1'
#
loop_
_entity.id
_entity.type
_entity.pdbx_description
1 polymer ?
#
loop_
_entity_poly.entity_id
_entity_poly.type
_entity_poly.pdbx_seq_one_letter_code
_entity_poly.pdbx_strand_id
1 'polypeptide(L)'
;MLTKRIIPCLDIKNGRTVKGINFVDLRDAGDPVELSKIYSDEGADELVFLDISATEERRSTLIDLVRKVAATINIPFTVGGGISSVSDVEALLQNGADKVSINSSAVKNPQLINDLAQKFGSQCVVVAIDAKQIDGEWMVHLVGGKVPTEIRLFDWAKEVEQRGAGEILFTSMNHDGTKNGFANEALATLSEIVNIPIIASGGAGNIQHFVDTFVEGKADAALAASVFHFKEIEIKTLKAELRKNNIEVRI
;
A
#
# COMPACT_ATOMS: atom_id res chain seq x y z
N MET A 1 0.96 14.95 -17.75
CA MET A 1 1.04 14.70 -16.29
C MET A 1 0.61 13.25 -16.08
N LEU A 2 1.26 12.48 -15.20
CA LEU A 2 0.79 11.11 -14.88
C LEU A 2 -0.50 11.19 -14.07
N THR A 3 -1.45 10.30 -14.35
CA THR A 3 -2.71 10.24 -13.59
C THR A 3 -2.48 9.76 -12.16
N LYS A 4 -3.18 10.35 -11.20
CA LYS A 4 -3.18 9.91 -9.81
C LYS A 4 -4.00 8.63 -9.67
N ARG A 5 -3.57 7.72 -8.78
CA ARG A 5 -4.17 6.39 -8.61
C ARG A 5 -4.93 6.28 -7.30
N ILE A 6 -6.10 5.65 -7.34
CA ILE A 6 -6.90 5.30 -6.16
C ILE A 6 -6.79 3.80 -5.94
N ILE A 7 -6.31 3.42 -4.76
CA ILE A 7 -5.90 2.05 -4.45
C ILE A 7 -6.65 1.54 -3.21
N PRO A 8 -7.68 0.70 -3.35
CA PRO A 8 -8.24 -0.05 -2.23
C PRO A 8 -7.22 -1.04 -1.65
N CYS A 9 -7.15 -1.11 -0.31
CA CYS A 9 -6.31 -2.06 0.41
C CYS A 9 -7.18 -3.10 1.12
N LEU A 10 -6.86 -4.39 0.93
CA LEU A 10 -7.50 -5.51 1.57
C LEU A 10 -6.52 -6.17 2.54
N ASP A 11 -6.78 -6.03 3.85
CA ASP A 11 -6.06 -6.77 4.87
C ASP A 11 -6.58 -8.22 4.89
N ILE A 12 -5.72 -9.19 4.64
CA ILE A 12 -6.09 -10.60 4.54
C ILE A 12 -5.69 -11.34 5.80
N LYS A 13 -6.65 -12.05 6.40
CA LYS A 13 -6.41 -12.97 7.52
C LYS A 13 -7.17 -14.26 7.29
N ASN A 14 -6.46 -15.39 7.27
CA ASN A 14 -7.06 -16.72 7.05
C ASN A 14 -7.89 -16.80 5.75
N GLY A 15 -7.45 -16.14 4.67
CA GLY A 15 -8.15 -16.13 3.38
C GLY A 15 -9.41 -15.24 3.33
N ARG A 16 -9.67 -14.45 4.36
CA ARG A 16 -10.78 -13.47 4.42
C ARG A 16 -10.26 -12.05 4.49
N THR A 17 -10.99 -11.13 3.91
CA THR A 17 -10.73 -9.70 4.11
C THR A 17 -11.20 -9.31 5.50
N VAL A 18 -10.34 -8.63 6.24
CA VAL A 18 -10.64 -8.16 7.60
C VAL A 18 -10.34 -6.67 7.72
N LYS A 19 -10.98 -5.98 8.64
CA LYS A 19 -10.66 -4.61 8.99
C LYS A 19 -10.80 -4.38 10.48
N GLY A 20 -9.82 -3.70 11.05
CA GLY A 20 -9.78 -3.23 12.44
C GLY A 20 -9.05 -1.90 12.53
N ILE A 21 -9.04 -1.30 13.71
CA ILE A 21 -8.23 -0.11 14.02
C ILE A 21 -6.90 -0.63 14.57
N ASN A 22 -5.78 -0.20 13.98
CA ASN A 22 -4.43 -0.66 14.38
C ASN A 22 -4.30 -2.19 14.49
N PHE A 23 -4.96 -2.94 13.59
CA PHE A 23 -5.00 -4.41 13.58
C PHE A 23 -5.63 -5.07 14.84
N VAL A 24 -6.38 -4.30 15.62
CA VAL A 24 -7.15 -4.77 16.81
C VAL A 24 -8.64 -4.82 16.46
N ASP A 25 -9.40 -5.70 17.13
CA ASP A 25 -10.84 -5.89 16.93
C ASP A 25 -11.23 -6.12 15.44
N LEU A 26 -10.51 -7.01 14.80
CA LEU A 26 -10.71 -7.33 13.39
C LEU A 26 -12.12 -7.85 13.12
N ARG A 27 -12.83 -7.18 12.20
CA ARG A 27 -14.14 -7.58 11.68
C ARG A 27 -13.98 -8.14 10.29
N ASP A 28 -14.74 -9.17 9.96
CA ASP A 28 -14.82 -9.71 8.59
C ASP A 28 -15.44 -8.64 7.67
N ALA A 29 -14.73 -8.31 6.60
CA ALA A 29 -15.17 -7.34 5.58
C ALA A 29 -15.63 -8.02 4.28
N GLY A 30 -15.53 -9.35 4.17
CA GLY A 30 -16.03 -10.10 3.03
C GLY A 30 -15.01 -11.01 2.34
N ASP A 31 -15.43 -11.59 1.25
CA ASP A 31 -14.58 -12.42 0.40
C ASP A 31 -13.63 -11.53 -0.42
N PRO A 32 -12.31 -11.77 -0.39
CA PRO A 32 -11.35 -10.92 -1.08
C PRO A 32 -11.47 -10.99 -2.62
N VAL A 33 -11.92 -12.10 -3.20
CA VAL A 33 -12.10 -12.22 -4.66
C VAL A 33 -13.31 -11.40 -5.11
N GLU A 34 -14.42 -11.50 -4.37
CA GLU A 34 -15.63 -10.70 -4.65
C GLU A 34 -15.36 -9.20 -4.49
N LEU A 35 -14.67 -8.79 -3.40
CA LEU A 35 -14.31 -7.40 -3.19
C LEU A 35 -13.36 -6.87 -4.28
N SER A 36 -12.40 -7.68 -4.74
CA SER A 36 -11.50 -7.30 -5.82
C SER A 36 -12.27 -7.01 -7.10
N LYS A 37 -13.25 -7.86 -7.43
CA LYS A 37 -14.11 -7.64 -8.59
C LYS A 37 -14.92 -6.35 -8.46
N ILE A 38 -15.52 -6.13 -7.29
CA ILE A 38 -16.31 -4.91 -7.02
C ILE A 38 -15.44 -3.67 -7.23
N TYR A 39 -14.24 -3.61 -6.63
CA TYR A 39 -13.36 -2.44 -6.76
C TYR A 39 -12.85 -2.24 -8.18
N SER A 40 -12.54 -3.34 -8.90
CA SER A 40 -12.17 -3.26 -10.31
C SER A 40 -13.33 -2.69 -11.16
N ASP A 41 -14.57 -3.14 -10.94
CA ASP A 41 -15.76 -2.66 -11.65
C ASP A 41 -16.14 -1.22 -11.25
N GLU A 42 -15.80 -0.79 -10.03
CA GLU A 42 -15.94 0.59 -9.55
C GLU A 42 -14.87 1.53 -10.08
N GLY A 43 -13.85 1.01 -10.76
CA GLY A 43 -12.80 1.80 -11.41
C GLY A 43 -11.62 2.12 -10.48
N ALA A 44 -11.28 1.27 -9.52
CA ALA A 44 -10.00 1.32 -8.84
C ALA A 44 -8.86 1.24 -9.86
N ASP A 45 -7.74 1.91 -9.59
CA ASP A 45 -6.59 1.89 -10.50
C ASP A 45 -5.66 0.72 -10.25
N GLU A 46 -5.56 0.29 -9.00
CA GLU A 46 -4.78 -0.85 -8.51
C GLU A 46 -5.45 -1.40 -7.23
N LEU A 47 -5.04 -2.60 -6.81
CA LEU A 47 -5.38 -3.15 -5.50
C LEU A 47 -4.11 -3.49 -4.71
N VAL A 48 -4.21 -3.43 -3.37
CA VAL A 48 -3.17 -3.92 -2.47
C VAL A 48 -3.76 -4.97 -1.54
N PHE A 49 -3.10 -6.13 -1.46
CA PHE A 49 -3.39 -7.19 -0.49
C PHE A 49 -2.27 -7.26 0.53
N LEU A 50 -2.62 -7.17 1.81
CA LEU A 50 -1.67 -7.31 2.91
C LEU A 50 -2.05 -8.54 3.73
N ASP A 51 -1.27 -9.63 3.63
CA ASP A 51 -1.43 -10.77 4.52
C ASP A 51 -0.88 -10.42 5.90
N ILE A 52 -1.80 -10.18 6.84
CA ILE A 52 -1.48 -9.84 8.23
C ILE A 52 -1.33 -11.06 9.13
N SER A 53 -1.44 -12.26 8.58
CA SER A 53 -1.39 -13.54 9.31
C SER A 53 -0.19 -14.41 8.93
N ALA A 54 0.79 -13.87 8.22
CA ALA A 54 1.84 -14.62 7.56
C ALA A 54 2.57 -15.61 8.47
N THR A 55 2.25 -16.89 8.29
CA THR A 55 3.00 -18.06 8.78
C THR A 55 3.27 -18.97 7.59
N GLU A 56 4.28 -19.84 7.66
CA GLU A 56 4.66 -20.73 6.55
C GLU A 56 3.49 -21.60 6.05
N GLU A 57 2.66 -22.11 6.94
CA GLU A 57 1.49 -22.96 6.60
C GLU A 57 0.41 -22.22 5.79
N ARG A 58 0.39 -20.88 5.84
CA ARG A 58 -0.62 -20.05 5.17
C ARG A 58 -0.17 -19.52 3.81
N ARG A 59 1.09 -19.74 3.45
CA ARG A 59 1.64 -19.27 2.17
C ARG A 59 0.97 -19.90 0.96
N SER A 60 0.61 -21.20 1.03
CA SER A 60 -0.13 -21.86 -0.04
C SER A 60 -1.54 -21.27 -0.22
N THR A 61 -2.21 -20.93 0.88
CA THR A 61 -3.53 -20.28 0.86
C THR A 61 -3.47 -18.90 0.20
N LEU A 62 -2.41 -18.12 0.47
CA LEU A 62 -2.19 -16.83 -0.16
C LEU A 62 -1.94 -16.96 -1.66
N ILE A 63 -1.13 -17.92 -2.10
CA ILE A 63 -0.85 -18.18 -3.53
C ILE A 63 -2.13 -18.57 -4.27
N ASP A 64 -2.97 -19.43 -3.69
CA ASP A 64 -4.25 -19.81 -4.28
C ASP A 64 -5.22 -18.62 -4.37
N LEU A 65 -5.21 -17.73 -3.37
CA LEU A 65 -5.98 -16.49 -3.40
C LEU A 65 -5.48 -15.57 -4.52
N VAL A 66 -4.17 -15.36 -4.61
CA VAL A 66 -3.53 -14.55 -5.66
C VAL A 66 -3.96 -15.03 -7.05
N ARG A 67 -3.92 -16.33 -7.30
CA ARG A 67 -4.34 -16.92 -8.59
C ARG A 67 -5.82 -16.65 -8.90
N LYS A 68 -6.70 -16.77 -7.90
CA LYS A 68 -8.14 -16.50 -8.06
C LYS A 68 -8.41 -15.02 -8.36
N VAL A 69 -7.73 -14.14 -7.66
CA VAL A 69 -7.84 -12.68 -7.88
C VAL A 69 -7.34 -12.31 -9.26
N ALA A 70 -6.15 -12.79 -9.66
CA ALA A 70 -5.58 -12.55 -10.99
C ALA A 70 -6.50 -12.99 -12.13
N ALA A 71 -7.26 -14.09 -11.94
CA ALA A 71 -8.24 -14.56 -12.91
C ALA A 71 -9.53 -13.73 -12.95
N THR A 72 -9.75 -12.85 -11.98
CA THR A 72 -11.04 -12.15 -11.79
C THR A 72 -10.98 -10.66 -12.16
N ILE A 73 -9.80 -10.02 -12.00
CA ILE A 73 -9.63 -8.59 -12.24
C ILE A 73 -8.69 -8.33 -13.42
N ASN A 74 -8.75 -7.12 -13.97
CA ASN A 74 -7.91 -6.66 -15.08
C ASN A 74 -7.12 -5.39 -14.73
N ILE A 75 -7.04 -5.05 -13.45
CA ILE A 75 -6.23 -3.96 -12.91
C ILE A 75 -5.03 -4.55 -12.14
N PRO A 76 -3.89 -3.84 -12.09
CA PRO A 76 -2.72 -4.32 -11.36
C PRO A 76 -3.02 -4.54 -9.89
N PHE A 77 -2.37 -5.53 -9.28
CA PHE A 77 -2.44 -5.67 -7.84
C PHE A 77 -1.09 -6.06 -7.23
N THR A 78 -0.90 -5.52 -6.03
CA THR A 78 0.29 -5.69 -5.21
C THR A 78 -0.02 -6.65 -4.07
N VAL A 79 0.86 -7.59 -3.80
CA VAL A 79 0.76 -8.51 -2.66
C VAL A 79 1.86 -8.21 -1.65
N GLY A 80 1.48 -8.03 -0.38
CA GLY A 80 2.39 -7.82 0.74
C GLY A 80 2.07 -8.71 1.93
N GLY A 81 2.96 -8.69 2.92
CA GLY A 81 2.84 -9.50 4.14
C GLY A 81 3.69 -10.77 4.09
N GLY A 82 4.56 -10.93 5.08
CA GLY A 82 5.39 -12.14 5.28
C GLY A 82 6.42 -12.46 4.20
N ILE A 83 6.61 -11.60 3.20
CA ILE A 83 7.58 -11.80 2.12
C ILE A 83 8.99 -11.53 2.66
N SER A 84 9.89 -12.50 2.53
CA SER A 84 11.24 -12.44 3.11
C SER A 84 12.34 -12.94 2.20
N SER A 85 12.01 -13.49 1.04
CA SER A 85 12.98 -14.06 0.11
C SER A 85 12.62 -13.82 -1.35
N VAL A 86 13.61 -13.94 -2.23
CA VAL A 86 13.42 -13.88 -3.69
C VAL A 86 12.47 -14.99 -4.18
N SER A 87 12.51 -16.18 -3.57
CA SER A 87 11.62 -17.28 -3.92
C SER A 87 10.16 -17.01 -3.56
N ASP A 88 9.89 -16.29 -2.47
CA ASP A 88 8.53 -15.87 -2.12
C ASP A 88 7.95 -14.97 -3.20
N VAL A 89 8.74 -13.99 -3.63
CA VAL A 89 8.35 -13.04 -4.69
C VAL A 89 8.12 -13.74 -6.01
N GLU A 90 9.03 -14.65 -6.40
CA GLU A 90 8.88 -15.43 -7.64
C GLU A 90 7.57 -16.22 -7.66
N ALA A 91 7.23 -16.87 -6.56
CA ALA A 91 5.99 -17.63 -6.45
C ALA A 91 4.75 -16.72 -6.58
N LEU A 92 4.74 -15.53 -6.01
CA LEU A 92 3.62 -14.58 -6.12
C LEU A 92 3.46 -14.03 -7.54
N LEU A 93 4.55 -13.59 -8.17
CA LEU A 93 4.54 -13.06 -9.54
C LEU A 93 4.14 -14.13 -10.56
N GLN A 94 4.63 -15.37 -10.42
CA GLN A 94 4.24 -16.50 -11.28
C GLN A 94 2.76 -16.90 -11.16
N ASN A 95 2.12 -16.53 -10.04
CA ASN A 95 0.70 -16.79 -9.83
C ASN A 95 -0.21 -15.59 -10.09
N GLY A 96 0.36 -14.51 -10.66
CA GLY A 96 -0.39 -13.40 -11.24
C GLY A 96 -0.40 -12.11 -10.45
N ALA A 97 0.37 -11.98 -9.36
CA ALA A 97 0.65 -10.68 -8.77
C ALA A 97 1.49 -9.82 -9.74
N ASP A 98 1.18 -8.53 -9.85
CA ASP A 98 1.95 -7.59 -10.67
C ASP A 98 3.12 -6.99 -9.90
N LYS A 99 2.92 -6.76 -8.62
CA LYS A 99 3.91 -6.16 -7.71
C LYS A 99 3.91 -6.90 -6.37
N VAL A 100 4.99 -6.76 -5.64
CA VAL A 100 5.11 -7.23 -4.26
C VAL A 100 5.49 -6.10 -3.33
N SER A 101 4.96 -6.12 -2.13
CA SER A 101 5.27 -5.14 -1.09
C SER A 101 6.06 -5.78 0.04
N ILE A 102 7.26 -5.28 0.28
CA ILE A 102 8.15 -5.71 1.38
C ILE A 102 8.32 -4.55 2.37
N ASN A 103 8.37 -4.86 3.66
CA ASN A 103 8.52 -3.89 4.74
C ASN A 103 9.67 -4.33 5.69
N SER A 104 9.35 -5.03 6.77
CA SER A 104 10.33 -5.43 7.81
C SER A 104 11.48 -6.28 7.26
N SER A 105 11.24 -7.08 6.23
CA SER A 105 12.29 -7.86 5.57
C SER A 105 13.30 -6.98 4.84
N ALA A 106 12.84 -5.89 4.22
CA ALA A 106 13.71 -4.93 3.55
C ALA A 106 14.62 -4.20 4.55
N VAL A 107 14.10 -3.81 5.72
CA VAL A 107 14.92 -3.19 6.78
C VAL A 107 15.92 -4.16 7.37
N LYS A 108 15.52 -5.42 7.63
CA LYS A 108 16.40 -6.46 8.19
C LYS A 108 17.49 -6.91 7.21
N ASN A 109 17.18 -6.92 5.93
CA ASN A 109 18.10 -7.28 4.85
C ASN A 109 17.88 -6.35 3.65
N PRO A 110 18.49 -5.16 3.63
CA PRO A 110 18.35 -4.21 2.53
C PRO A 110 18.81 -4.74 1.16
N GLN A 111 19.72 -5.72 1.15
CA GLN A 111 20.16 -6.38 -0.08
C GLN A 111 19.01 -7.08 -0.82
N LEU A 112 17.96 -7.49 -0.10
CA LEU A 112 16.77 -8.07 -0.73
C LEU A 112 16.13 -7.13 -1.78
N ILE A 113 16.12 -5.81 -1.55
CA ILE A 113 15.61 -4.83 -2.52
C ILE A 113 16.41 -4.91 -3.83
N ASN A 114 17.74 -4.93 -3.73
CA ASN A 114 18.64 -5.01 -4.89
C ASN A 114 18.39 -6.32 -5.68
N ASP A 115 18.32 -7.44 -4.96
CA ASP A 115 18.14 -8.77 -5.56
C ASP A 115 16.79 -8.86 -6.31
N LEU A 116 15.72 -8.32 -5.71
CA LEU A 116 14.39 -8.27 -6.32
C LEU A 116 14.35 -7.36 -7.55
N ALA A 117 14.90 -6.15 -7.43
CA ALA A 117 14.95 -5.19 -8.54
C ALA A 117 15.78 -5.73 -9.71
N GLN A 118 16.90 -6.40 -9.43
CA GLN A 118 17.73 -7.01 -10.46
C GLN A 118 17.04 -8.19 -11.16
N LYS A 119 16.33 -9.04 -10.40
CA LYS A 119 15.71 -10.26 -10.95
C LYS A 119 14.39 -9.99 -11.67
N PHE A 120 13.54 -9.11 -11.12
CA PHE A 120 12.16 -8.91 -11.59
C PHE A 120 11.90 -7.51 -12.17
N GLY A 121 12.85 -6.59 -12.02
CA GLY A 121 12.69 -5.19 -12.37
C GLY A 121 12.13 -4.34 -11.22
N SER A 122 12.58 -3.09 -11.13
CA SER A 122 12.16 -2.15 -10.08
C SER A 122 10.65 -1.98 -10.01
N GLN A 123 9.96 -1.98 -11.16
CA GLN A 123 8.50 -1.81 -11.25
C GLN A 123 7.69 -2.85 -10.46
N CYS A 124 8.28 -4.01 -10.13
CA CYS A 124 7.63 -5.05 -9.33
C CYS A 124 7.85 -4.87 -7.82
N VAL A 125 8.74 -3.95 -7.39
CA VAL A 125 9.19 -3.84 -6.00
C VAL A 125 8.61 -2.58 -5.36
N VAL A 126 7.65 -2.79 -4.46
CA VAL A 126 7.11 -1.74 -3.58
C VAL A 126 7.75 -1.91 -2.20
N VAL A 127 8.35 -0.87 -1.66
CA VAL A 127 8.82 -0.87 -0.27
C VAL A 127 7.80 -0.14 0.60
N ALA A 128 7.13 -0.90 1.47
CA ALA A 128 6.24 -0.33 2.48
C ALA A 128 7.05 0.20 3.66
N ILE A 129 6.71 1.40 4.11
CA ILE A 129 7.35 2.07 5.23
C ILE A 129 6.27 2.55 6.20
N ASP A 130 6.15 1.87 7.33
CA ASP A 130 5.34 2.35 8.44
C ASP A 130 6.20 3.29 9.28
N ALA A 131 5.77 4.53 9.45
CA ALA A 131 6.51 5.47 10.28
C ALA A 131 5.61 6.26 11.21
N LYS A 132 6.18 6.63 12.36
CA LYS A 132 5.53 7.41 13.40
C LYS A 132 6.35 8.67 13.67
N GLN A 133 5.68 9.80 13.76
CA GLN A 133 6.32 11.05 14.20
C GLN A 133 6.45 11.06 15.72
N ILE A 134 7.68 11.20 16.20
CA ILE A 134 8.05 11.24 17.61
C ILE A 134 8.99 12.43 17.79
N ASP A 135 8.63 13.37 18.65
CA ASP A 135 9.44 14.59 18.95
C ASP A 135 9.88 15.36 17.68
N GLY A 136 8.99 15.42 16.68
CA GLY A 136 9.23 16.11 15.41
C GLY A 136 9.96 15.29 14.35
N GLU A 137 10.48 14.11 14.66
CA GLU A 137 11.17 13.22 13.73
C GLU A 137 10.29 12.03 13.32
N TRP A 138 10.32 11.67 12.04
CA TRP A 138 9.63 10.49 11.53
C TRP A 138 10.52 9.25 11.63
N MET A 139 10.12 8.30 12.49
CA MET A 139 10.86 7.07 12.78
C MET A 139 10.17 5.86 12.19
N VAL A 140 10.94 5.00 11.49
CA VAL A 140 10.45 3.77 10.89
C VAL A 140 10.09 2.75 11.96
N HIS A 141 8.99 2.04 11.75
CA HIS A 141 8.52 0.95 12.61
C HIS A 141 8.40 -0.34 11.79
N LEU A 142 8.59 -1.47 12.45
CA LEU A 142 8.51 -2.80 11.86
C LEU A 142 7.32 -3.59 12.43
N VAL A 143 7.02 -4.72 11.79
CA VAL A 143 6.02 -5.70 12.25
C VAL A 143 4.65 -5.05 12.47
N GLY A 144 4.17 -4.33 11.44
CA GLY A 144 2.88 -3.62 11.53
C GLY A 144 2.88 -2.56 12.63
N GLY A 145 3.96 -1.80 12.76
CA GLY A 145 4.09 -0.70 13.71
C GLY A 145 4.47 -1.09 15.14
N LYS A 146 4.66 -2.38 15.43
CA LYS A 146 4.88 -2.88 16.81
C LYS A 146 6.31 -2.71 17.32
N VAL A 147 7.29 -2.64 16.43
CA VAL A 147 8.71 -2.59 16.76
C VAL A 147 9.30 -1.28 16.27
N PRO A 148 9.62 -0.32 17.15
CA PRO A 148 10.30 0.91 16.77
C PRO A 148 11.74 0.62 16.32
N THR A 149 12.27 1.51 15.47
CA THR A 149 13.68 1.51 15.07
C THR A 149 14.30 2.88 15.29
N GLU A 150 15.62 2.98 15.10
CA GLU A 150 16.34 4.26 15.09
C GLU A 150 16.49 4.82 13.66
N ILE A 151 15.80 4.23 12.68
CA ILE A 151 15.90 4.61 11.28
C ILE A 151 14.92 5.75 11.00
N ARG A 152 15.42 6.84 10.42
CA ARG A 152 14.60 7.97 9.98
C ARG A 152 13.91 7.67 8.66
N LEU A 153 12.64 8.04 8.53
CA LEU A 153 11.84 7.84 7.31
C LEU A 153 12.55 8.36 6.05
N PHE A 154 13.02 9.59 6.10
CA PHE A 154 13.57 10.27 4.90
C PHE A 154 14.92 9.69 4.47
N ASP A 155 15.72 9.23 5.41
CA ASP A 155 16.98 8.55 5.09
C ASP A 155 16.71 7.17 4.48
N TRP A 156 15.77 6.42 5.06
CA TRP A 156 15.37 5.12 4.55
C TRP A 156 14.71 5.22 3.17
N ALA A 157 13.88 6.23 2.92
CA ALA A 157 13.25 6.46 1.62
C ALA A 157 14.30 6.65 0.51
N LYS A 158 15.35 7.42 0.76
CA LYS A 158 16.47 7.58 -0.19
C LYS A 158 17.23 6.27 -0.40
N GLU A 159 17.48 5.53 0.67
CA GLU A 159 18.19 4.26 0.58
C GLU A 159 17.41 3.23 -0.23
N VAL A 160 16.09 3.08 -0.03
CA VAL A 160 15.28 2.13 -0.79
C VAL A 160 15.21 2.47 -2.27
N GLU A 161 15.12 3.76 -2.64
CA GLU A 161 15.22 4.18 -4.03
C GLU A 161 16.58 3.82 -4.63
N GLN A 162 17.69 4.14 -3.96
CA GLN A 162 19.04 3.82 -4.42
C GLN A 162 19.26 2.32 -4.60
N ARG A 163 18.58 1.48 -3.82
CA ARG A 163 18.64 0.03 -3.93
C ARG A 163 17.77 -0.55 -5.04
N GLY A 164 16.96 0.28 -5.70
CA GLY A 164 16.16 -0.11 -6.86
C GLY A 164 14.69 -0.40 -6.56
N ALA A 165 14.14 0.07 -5.44
CA ALA A 165 12.69 0.09 -5.26
C ALA A 165 12.03 0.89 -6.38
N GLY A 166 10.91 0.39 -6.88
CA GLY A 166 10.14 1.06 -7.93
C GLY A 166 9.06 1.98 -7.38
N GLU A 167 8.69 1.81 -6.10
CA GLU A 167 7.61 2.57 -5.46
C GLU A 167 7.72 2.51 -3.94
N ILE A 168 7.30 3.57 -3.24
CA ILE A 168 7.21 3.61 -1.78
C ILE A 168 5.74 3.66 -1.37
N LEU A 169 5.33 2.75 -0.49
CA LEU A 169 4.04 2.79 0.21
C LEU A 169 4.27 3.33 1.62
N PHE A 170 4.03 4.62 1.83
CA PHE A 170 4.20 5.26 3.12
C PHE A 170 2.92 5.25 3.94
N THR A 171 2.94 4.58 5.10
CA THR A 171 1.85 4.60 6.07
C THR A 171 2.21 5.45 7.28
N SER A 172 1.46 6.52 7.48
CA SER A 172 1.56 7.31 8.71
C SER A 172 0.81 6.65 9.85
N MET A 173 1.54 6.15 10.85
CA MET A 173 0.95 5.53 12.03
C MET A 173 0.19 6.54 12.92
N ASN A 174 0.54 7.83 12.86
CA ASN A 174 -0.18 8.88 13.59
C ASN A 174 -1.57 9.14 13.00
N HIS A 175 -1.76 8.86 11.71
CA HIS A 175 -2.99 9.14 10.98
C HIS A 175 -3.83 7.88 10.72
N ASP A 176 -3.21 6.69 10.70
CA ASP A 176 -3.92 5.46 10.38
C ASP A 176 -5.10 5.18 11.32
N GLY A 177 -6.27 4.94 10.72
CA GLY A 177 -7.53 4.71 11.43
C GLY A 177 -8.20 5.98 12.00
N THR A 178 -7.57 7.16 11.97
CA THR A 178 -8.12 8.39 12.57
C THR A 178 -9.17 9.08 11.72
N LYS A 179 -9.16 8.88 10.40
CA LYS A 179 -10.00 9.61 9.42
C LYS A 179 -9.79 11.13 9.42
N ASN A 180 -8.61 11.62 9.86
CA ASN A 180 -8.28 13.04 9.96
C ASN A 180 -7.41 13.58 8.81
N GLY A 181 -7.27 12.84 7.73
CA GLY A 181 -6.42 13.17 6.59
C GLY A 181 -5.07 12.46 6.62
N PHE A 182 -4.39 12.49 5.48
CA PHE A 182 -3.07 11.89 5.31
C PHE A 182 -1.96 12.80 5.90
N ALA A 183 -0.76 12.28 6.04
CA ALA A 183 0.40 13.02 6.53
C ALA A 183 1.01 13.90 5.42
N ASN A 184 0.29 14.91 4.94
CA ASN A 184 0.64 15.67 3.74
C ASN A 184 2.02 16.34 3.79
N GLU A 185 2.45 16.87 4.94
CA GLU A 185 3.78 17.45 5.10
C GLU A 185 4.90 16.42 4.88
N ALA A 186 4.75 15.23 5.45
CA ALA A 186 5.72 14.16 5.26
C ALA A 186 5.72 13.64 3.81
N LEU A 187 4.54 13.51 3.19
CA LEU A 187 4.39 13.11 1.79
C LEU A 187 5.04 14.13 0.85
N ALA A 188 4.82 15.43 1.06
CA ALA A 188 5.45 16.49 0.29
C ALA A 188 6.99 16.43 0.39
N THR A 189 7.52 16.25 1.62
CA THR A 189 8.95 16.06 1.84
C THR A 189 9.48 14.83 1.12
N LEU A 190 8.78 13.69 1.19
CA LEU A 190 9.15 12.48 0.45
C LEU A 190 9.21 12.75 -1.06
N SER A 191 8.18 13.43 -1.61
CA SER A 191 8.11 13.72 -3.05
C SER A 191 9.23 14.66 -3.56
N GLU A 192 9.89 15.39 -2.66
CA GLU A 192 11.02 16.26 -2.99
C GLU A 192 12.37 15.53 -2.95
N ILE A 193 12.47 14.46 -2.20
CA ILE A 193 13.75 13.76 -1.94
C ILE A 193 13.92 12.45 -2.69
N VAL A 194 12.85 11.87 -3.25
CA VAL A 194 12.89 10.68 -4.10
C VAL A 194 12.18 10.92 -5.43
N ASN A 195 12.56 10.18 -6.47
CA ASN A 195 12.00 10.30 -7.82
C ASN A 195 11.04 9.15 -8.16
N ILE A 196 10.94 8.14 -7.31
CA ILE A 196 10.01 7.04 -7.47
C ILE A 196 8.63 7.40 -6.91
N PRO A 197 7.53 6.85 -7.47
CA PRO A 197 6.18 7.13 -7.02
C PRO A 197 5.96 6.85 -5.54
N ILE A 198 5.10 7.67 -4.91
CA ILE A 198 4.73 7.55 -3.51
C ILE A 198 3.24 7.25 -3.39
N ILE A 199 2.91 6.17 -2.71
CA ILE A 199 1.55 5.81 -2.31
C ILE A 199 1.33 6.32 -0.88
N ALA A 200 0.38 7.24 -0.70
CA ALA A 200 -0.04 7.73 0.61
C ALA A 200 -0.96 6.72 1.29
N SER A 201 -0.72 6.41 2.55
CA SER A 201 -1.52 5.50 3.37
C SER A 201 -1.69 6.01 4.80
N GLY A 202 -2.88 5.74 5.38
CA GLY A 202 -3.24 6.13 6.74
C GLY A 202 -3.88 7.52 6.82
N GLY A 203 -5.15 7.57 7.29
CA GLY A 203 -5.86 8.81 7.59
C GLY A 203 -7.02 9.18 6.66
N ALA A 204 -7.27 8.44 5.60
CA ALA A 204 -8.42 8.69 4.70
C ALA A 204 -9.75 8.68 5.47
N GLY A 205 -10.55 9.74 5.34
CA GLY A 205 -11.84 9.86 6.01
C GLY A 205 -12.94 10.48 5.15
N ASN A 206 -12.59 11.38 4.24
CA ASN A 206 -13.52 12.00 3.30
C ASN A 206 -12.81 12.35 1.98
N ILE A 207 -13.57 12.81 0.98
CA ILE A 207 -13.04 13.11 -0.37
C ILE A 207 -12.00 14.23 -0.33
N GLN A 208 -12.17 15.24 0.51
CA GLN A 208 -11.22 16.35 0.60
C GLN A 208 -9.82 15.88 1.01
N HIS A 209 -9.71 14.87 1.86
CA HIS A 209 -8.41 14.29 2.25
C HIS A 209 -7.63 13.73 1.04
N PHE A 210 -8.32 13.19 0.04
CA PHE A 210 -7.69 12.75 -1.21
C PHE A 210 -7.26 13.93 -2.09
N VAL A 211 -8.06 14.99 -2.14
CA VAL A 211 -7.68 16.24 -2.83
C VAL A 211 -6.41 16.80 -2.20
N ASP A 212 -6.39 16.96 -0.88
CA ASP A 212 -5.28 17.55 -0.14
C ASP A 212 -3.99 16.72 -0.30
N THR A 213 -4.11 15.37 -0.27
CA THR A 213 -2.93 14.51 -0.41
C THR A 213 -2.30 14.57 -1.81
N PHE A 214 -3.10 14.82 -2.86
CA PHE A 214 -2.58 15.00 -4.21
C PHE A 214 -2.07 16.41 -4.48
N VAL A 215 -2.67 17.44 -3.89
CA VAL A 215 -2.33 18.84 -4.11
C VAL A 215 -1.19 19.28 -3.18
N GLU A 216 -1.35 19.06 -1.87
CA GLU A 216 -0.41 19.48 -0.84
C GLU A 216 0.65 18.39 -0.61
N GLY A 217 0.22 17.14 -0.41
CA GLY A 217 1.10 16.00 -0.16
C GLY A 217 1.88 15.55 -1.39
N LYS A 218 1.48 15.96 -2.61
CA LYS A 218 2.10 15.60 -3.91
C LYS A 218 2.22 14.10 -4.16
N ALA A 219 1.47 13.26 -3.43
CA ALA A 219 1.47 11.82 -3.61
C ALA A 219 1.06 11.42 -5.04
N ASP A 220 1.55 10.27 -5.52
CA ASP A 220 1.20 9.72 -6.84
C ASP A 220 0.03 8.76 -6.79
N ALA A 221 -0.24 8.22 -5.60
CA ALA A 221 -1.39 7.39 -5.32
C ALA A 221 -1.88 7.58 -3.89
N ALA A 222 -3.16 7.29 -3.66
CA ALA A 222 -3.75 7.26 -2.34
C ALA A 222 -4.37 5.88 -2.08
N LEU A 223 -3.93 5.24 -1.00
CA LEU A 223 -4.41 3.96 -0.53
C LEU A 223 -5.36 4.15 0.64
N ALA A 224 -6.51 3.49 0.59
CA ALA A 224 -7.47 3.47 1.68
C ALA A 224 -8.19 2.12 1.77
N ALA A 225 -8.70 1.80 2.94
CA ALA A 225 -9.41 0.55 3.22
C ALA A 225 -10.83 0.80 3.73
N SER A 226 -11.00 1.24 4.97
CA SER A 226 -12.29 1.33 5.65
C SER A 226 -13.33 2.17 4.92
N VAL A 227 -12.94 3.32 4.38
CA VAL A 227 -13.86 4.22 3.65
C VAL A 227 -14.47 3.57 2.41
N PHE A 228 -13.76 2.62 1.79
CA PHE A 228 -14.27 1.83 0.66
C PHE A 228 -15.02 0.58 1.14
N HIS A 229 -14.49 -0.18 2.10
CA HIS A 229 -15.13 -1.39 2.62
C HIS A 229 -16.50 -1.12 3.23
N PHE A 230 -16.65 -0.01 3.91
CA PHE A 230 -17.93 0.39 4.54
C PHE A 230 -18.77 1.31 3.65
N LYS A 231 -18.39 1.48 2.37
CA LYS A 231 -19.12 2.30 1.37
C LYS A 231 -19.35 3.74 1.82
N GLU A 232 -18.42 4.29 2.61
CA GLU A 232 -18.46 5.69 3.02
C GLU A 232 -18.09 6.62 1.84
N ILE A 233 -17.24 6.12 0.94
CA ILE A 233 -16.82 6.79 -0.30
C ILE A 233 -16.89 5.79 -1.45
N GLU A 234 -17.62 6.14 -2.51
CA GLU A 234 -17.61 5.39 -3.77
C GLU A 234 -16.46 5.88 -4.66
N ILE A 235 -15.71 4.95 -5.26
CA ILE A 235 -14.52 5.27 -6.07
C ILE A 235 -14.86 6.16 -7.25
N LYS A 236 -15.99 5.89 -7.93
CA LYS A 236 -16.46 6.72 -9.07
C LYS A 236 -16.77 8.16 -8.65
N THR A 237 -17.44 8.33 -7.51
CA THR A 237 -17.74 9.64 -6.94
C THR A 237 -16.47 10.38 -6.54
N LEU A 238 -15.53 9.69 -5.87
CA LEU A 238 -14.22 10.25 -5.52
C LEU A 238 -13.48 10.75 -6.76
N LYS A 239 -13.37 9.93 -7.81
CA LYS A 239 -12.67 10.31 -9.04
C LYS A 239 -13.34 11.48 -9.76
N ALA A 240 -14.68 11.55 -9.75
CA ALA A 240 -15.40 12.68 -10.30
C ALA A 240 -15.08 13.99 -9.56
N GLU A 241 -15.01 13.96 -8.22
CA GLU A 241 -14.63 15.13 -7.41
C GLU A 241 -13.16 15.51 -7.58
N LEU A 242 -12.25 14.55 -7.69
CA LEU A 242 -10.84 14.80 -7.99
C LEU A 242 -10.68 15.56 -9.31
N ARG A 243 -11.41 15.18 -10.36
CA ARG A 243 -11.39 15.88 -11.64
C ARG A 243 -11.92 17.32 -11.55
N LYS A 244 -12.95 17.57 -10.76
CA LYS A 244 -13.46 18.94 -10.52
C LYS A 244 -12.40 19.81 -9.85
N ASN A 245 -11.49 19.22 -9.09
CA ASN A 245 -10.35 19.89 -8.48
C ASN A 245 -9.10 19.90 -9.36
N ASN A 246 -9.24 19.64 -10.68
CA ASN A 246 -8.14 19.60 -11.66
C ASN A 246 -7.07 18.56 -11.36
N ILE A 247 -7.42 17.47 -10.69
CA ILE A 247 -6.56 16.32 -10.44
C ILE A 247 -6.85 15.25 -11.50
N GLU A 248 -5.84 14.95 -12.32
CA GLU A 248 -5.96 13.96 -13.38
C GLU A 248 -6.04 12.55 -12.80
N VAL A 249 -7.15 11.87 -13.07
CA VAL A 249 -7.42 10.46 -12.72
C VAL A 249 -7.97 9.71 -13.92
N ARG A 250 -7.71 8.41 -14.00
CA ARG A 250 -8.32 7.52 -14.99
C ARG A 250 -9.79 7.25 -14.61
N ILE A 251 -10.71 7.23 -15.57
CA ILE A 251 -12.13 6.91 -15.40
C ILE A 251 -12.45 5.58 -16.05
#